data_f85725324542cf3c2e551d231f064410
#
_entry.id   f85725324542cf3c2e551d231f064410
#
_cell.length_a   1.000
_cell.length_b   1.000
_cell.length_c   1.000
_cell.angle_alpha   90.00
_cell.angle_beta   90.00
_cell.angle_gamma   90.00
#
_symmetry.space_group_name_H-M   'P 1'
#
loop_
_entity.id
_entity.type
_entity.pdbx_description
1 polymer ?
#
loop_
_entity_poly.entity_id
_entity_poly.type
_entity_poly.pdbx_seq_one_letter_code
_entity_poly.pdbx_strand_id
1 'polypeptide(L)'
;MKIFTILPLVFILAITTDKCKNKNESSFYRGKLEVKGMCMNYTIKLLEGKIDASKLVAEWKDEVTGKTHNNVFALGSVCNFPPTIKEGDEFSFTIDTTYVSNCAVCLAYYPKPAKSIAIKVVNK
;
A
#
# COMPACT_ATOMS: atom_id res chain seq x y z
N MET A 1 -24.30 10.39 72.00
CA MET A 1 -24.39 11.17 70.78
C MET A 1 -23.31 10.72 69.83
N LYS A 2 -23.71 10.00 68.79
CA LYS A 2 -22.75 9.52 67.78
C LYS A 2 -22.96 10.36 66.54
N ILE A 3 -21.93 11.14 66.19
CA ILE A 3 -21.94 11.94 64.99
C ILE A 3 -21.43 11.02 63.86
N PHE A 4 -22.34 10.68 62.95
CA PHE A 4 -21.96 9.97 61.71
C PHE A 4 -21.49 11.01 60.70
N THR A 5 -20.21 11.06 60.49
CA THR A 5 -19.63 11.78 59.34
C THR A 5 -19.74 10.89 58.11
N ILE A 6 -20.67 11.23 57.24
CA ILE A 6 -20.79 10.63 55.93
C ILE A 6 -19.78 11.32 55.03
N LEU A 7 -18.75 10.58 54.64
CA LEU A 7 -17.78 10.99 53.65
C LEU A 7 -18.38 10.80 52.24
N PRO A 8 -18.52 11.85 51.45
CA PRO A 8 -18.97 11.65 50.07
C PRO A 8 -17.82 11.07 49.23
N LEU A 9 -18.05 9.88 48.73
CA LEU A 9 -17.21 9.21 47.76
C LEU A 9 -17.32 9.97 46.43
N VAL A 10 -16.33 10.80 46.15
CA VAL A 10 -16.22 11.46 44.85
C VAL A 10 -15.81 10.43 43.83
N PHE A 11 -16.76 10.00 43.04
CA PHE A 11 -16.54 9.15 41.88
C PHE A 11 -15.97 10.01 40.74
N ILE A 12 -14.65 9.97 40.59
CA ILE A 12 -14.00 10.60 39.45
C ILE A 12 -14.25 9.71 38.25
N LEU A 13 -15.24 10.10 37.42
CA LEU A 13 -15.39 9.53 36.09
C LEU A 13 -14.17 10.00 35.27
N ALA A 14 -13.23 9.10 35.07
CA ALA A 14 -12.21 9.28 34.05
C ALA A 14 -12.88 9.25 32.68
N ILE A 15 -13.15 10.41 32.12
CA ILE A 15 -13.56 10.55 30.74
C ILE A 15 -12.35 10.24 29.89
N THR A 16 -12.26 9.02 29.40
CA THR A 16 -11.33 8.68 28.34
C THR A 16 -11.85 9.34 27.07
N THR A 17 -11.29 10.49 26.76
CA THR A 17 -11.48 11.10 25.45
C THR A 17 -10.76 10.23 24.44
N ASP A 18 -11.49 9.34 23.78
CA ASP A 18 -11.03 8.75 22.55
C ASP A 18 -10.82 9.88 21.54
N LYS A 19 -9.57 10.20 21.32
CA LYS A 19 -9.20 11.08 20.22
C LYS A 19 -9.60 10.38 18.93
N CYS A 20 -10.75 10.75 18.39
CA CYS A 20 -11.05 10.47 17.01
C CYS A 20 -9.88 11.02 16.18
N LYS A 21 -9.07 10.13 15.63
CA LYS A 21 -8.07 10.52 14.62
C LYS A 21 -8.84 11.15 13.48
N ASN A 22 -8.63 12.44 13.28
CA ASN A 22 -9.07 13.10 12.08
C ASN A 22 -8.53 12.30 10.91
N LYS A 23 -9.45 11.75 10.12
CA LYS A 23 -9.16 11.07 8.87
C LYS A 23 -8.79 12.11 7.79
N ASN A 24 -7.72 12.83 7.97
CA ASN A 24 -6.92 13.29 6.86
C ASN A 24 -5.97 12.13 6.53
N GLU A 25 -6.55 11.06 6.09
CA GLU A 25 -5.80 10.00 5.46
C GLU A 25 -5.28 10.54 4.14
N SER A 26 -4.08 11.14 4.19
CA SER A 26 -3.23 11.08 3.03
C SER A 26 -3.06 9.59 2.76
N SER A 27 -3.65 9.11 1.65
CA SER A 27 -3.76 7.69 1.34
C SER A 27 -2.42 7.15 0.87
N PHE A 28 -1.47 7.07 1.80
CA PHE A 28 -0.19 6.42 1.57
C PHE A 28 -0.35 4.93 1.75
N TYR A 29 0.15 4.21 0.78
CA TYR A 29 0.25 2.78 0.78
C TYR A 29 1.71 2.39 0.93
N ARG A 30 1.95 1.20 1.46
CA ARG A 30 3.27 0.61 1.48
C ARG A 30 3.30 -0.58 0.55
N GLY A 31 4.29 -0.60 -0.32
CA GLY A 31 4.48 -1.66 -1.30
C GLY A 31 5.89 -2.21 -1.29
N LYS A 32 6.06 -3.29 -2.02
CA LYS A 32 7.33 -3.94 -2.26
C LYS A 32 7.45 -4.26 -3.74
N LEU A 33 8.62 -4.00 -4.32
CA LEU A 33 8.91 -4.49 -5.67
C LEU A 33 9.13 -6.00 -5.60
N GLU A 34 8.09 -6.73 -5.92
CA GLU A 34 8.05 -8.19 -5.76
C GLU A 34 8.77 -8.91 -6.90
N VAL A 35 8.55 -8.45 -8.13
CA VAL A 35 9.22 -8.96 -9.32
C VAL A 35 9.66 -7.80 -10.19
N LYS A 36 10.93 -7.74 -10.49
CA LYS A 36 11.53 -6.78 -11.43
C LYS A 36 11.72 -7.44 -12.79
N GLY A 37 10.63 -7.65 -13.50
CA GLY A 37 10.64 -8.23 -14.83
C GLY A 37 11.30 -7.33 -15.87
N MET A 38 11.80 -7.94 -16.96
CA MET A 38 12.40 -7.17 -18.05
C MET A 38 11.40 -6.17 -18.65
N CYS A 39 11.93 -5.10 -19.25
CA CYS A 39 11.12 -4.10 -19.94
C CYS A 39 10.07 -3.43 -19.05
N MET A 40 10.40 -3.18 -17.79
CA MET A 40 9.51 -2.55 -16.81
C MET A 40 8.21 -3.33 -16.54
N ASN A 41 8.16 -4.61 -16.85
CA ASN A 41 7.06 -5.50 -16.48
C ASN A 41 7.20 -5.87 -14.98
N TYR A 42 6.97 -4.88 -14.13
CA TYR A 42 7.15 -5.01 -12.70
C TYR A 42 5.88 -5.44 -12.00
N THR A 43 6.04 -6.26 -10.99
CA THR A 43 4.97 -6.66 -10.08
C THR A 43 5.21 -6.05 -8.71
N ILE A 44 4.21 -5.36 -8.20
CA ILE A 44 4.21 -4.71 -6.89
C ILE A 44 3.32 -5.49 -5.94
N LYS A 45 3.83 -5.76 -4.76
CA LYS A 45 3.04 -6.33 -3.66
C LYS A 45 2.55 -5.22 -2.74
N LEU A 46 1.27 -5.24 -2.41
CA LEU A 46 0.72 -4.36 -1.38
C LEU A 46 1.05 -4.94 0.01
N LEU A 47 1.74 -4.17 0.84
CA LEU A 47 2.09 -4.52 2.21
C LEU A 47 1.16 -3.88 3.23
N GLU A 48 0.86 -2.60 3.06
CA GLU A 48 0.01 -1.83 3.95
C GLU A 48 -0.91 -0.90 3.15
N GLY A 49 -2.09 -0.70 3.68
CA GLY A 49 -3.12 0.11 3.07
C GLY A 49 -4.23 -0.75 2.47
N LYS A 50 -5.34 -0.09 2.13
CA LYS A 50 -6.52 -0.76 1.62
C LYS A 50 -6.79 -0.32 0.20
N ILE A 51 -6.57 -1.21 -0.73
CA ILE A 51 -6.90 -1.04 -2.15
C ILE A 51 -8.10 -1.93 -2.47
N ASP A 52 -9.01 -1.43 -3.30
CA ASP A 52 -10.16 -2.19 -3.75
C ASP A 52 -9.73 -3.54 -4.33
N ALA A 53 -10.42 -4.60 -3.92
CA ALA A 53 -10.11 -5.97 -4.36
C ALA A 53 -10.22 -6.14 -5.88
N SER A 54 -10.99 -5.30 -6.56
CA SER A 54 -11.10 -5.30 -8.02
C SER A 54 -9.82 -4.85 -8.73
N LYS A 55 -8.92 -4.18 -8.01
CA LYS A 55 -7.64 -3.65 -8.53
C LYS A 55 -6.43 -4.48 -8.13
N LEU A 56 -6.62 -5.48 -7.29
CA LEU A 56 -5.57 -6.39 -6.83
C LEU A 56 -5.81 -7.80 -7.36
N VAL A 57 -4.72 -8.51 -7.55
CA VAL A 57 -4.73 -9.97 -7.77
C VAL A 57 -4.37 -10.63 -6.44
N ALA A 58 -5.33 -11.35 -5.86
CA ALA A 58 -5.15 -11.99 -4.55
C ALA A 58 -4.07 -13.06 -4.58
N GLU A 59 -4.00 -13.79 -5.68
CA GLU A 59 -3.00 -14.84 -5.90
C GLU A 59 -2.59 -14.86 -7.37
N TRP A 60 -1.30 -14.72 -7.63
CA TRP A 60 -0.74 -14.73 -8.97
C TRP A 60 0.50 -15.62 -9.01
N LYS A 61 0.52 -16.52 -9.97
CA LYS A 61 1.67 -17.39 -10.22
C LYS A 61 2.54 -16.82 -11.33
N ASP A 62 3.81 -16.54 -10.99
CA ASP A 62 4.82 -16.18 -11.97
C ASP A 62 5.23 -17.42 -12.77
N GLU A 63 4.94 -17.42 -14.06
CA GLU A 63 5.24 -18.55 -14.95
C GLU A 63 6.74 -18.77 -15.17
N VAL A 64 7.56 -17.73 -14.97
CA VAL A 64 9.02 -17.83 -15.14
C VAL A 64 9.68 -18.52 -13.97
N THR A 65 9.31 -18.17 -12.74
CA THR A 65 9.91 -18.70 -11.52
C THR A 65 9.11 -19.84 -10.90
N GLY A 66 7.83 -19.99 -11.26
CA GLY A 66 6.89 -20.91 -10.64
C GLY A 66 6.44 -20.49 -9.25
N LYS A 67 6.84 -19.30 -8.78
CA LYS A 67 6.43 -18.77 -7.47
C LYS A 67 5.04 -18.17 -7.51
N THR A 68 4.30 -18.36 -6.42
CA THR A 68 3.01 -17.71 -6.19
C THR A 68 3.19 -16.47 -5.33
N HIS A 69 2.59 -15.36 -5.76
CA HIS A 69 2.63 -14.06 -5.10
C HIS A 69 1.21 -13.64 -4.72
N ASN A 70 1.04 -13.06 -3.53
CA ASN A 70 -0.26 -12.68 -3.02
C ASN A 70 -0.40 -11.16 -2.93
N ASN A 71 -1.60 -10.65 -3.15
CA ASN A 71 -1.93 -9.22 -3.07
C ASN A 71 -1.01 -8.36 -3.93
N VAL A 72 -0.98 -8.66 -5.19
CA VAL A 72 -0.10 -8.03 -6.16
C VAL A 72 -0.87 -7.33 -7.27
N PHE A 73 -0.20 -6.39 -7.91
CA PHE A 73 -0.65 -5.73 -9.13
C PHE A 73 0.53 -5.44 -10.04
N ALA A 74 0.27 -5.29 -11.33
CA ALA A 74 1.27 -4.84 -12.27
C ALA A 74 1.49 -3.34 -12.16
N LEU A 75 2.73 -2.89 -12.27
CA LEU A 75 3.06 -1.47 -12.31
C LEU A 75 2.50 -0.84 -13.60
N GLY A 76 1.57 0.11 -13.46
CA GLY A 76 1.01 0.85 -14.57
C GLY A 76 1.83 2.09 -14.97
N SER A 77 2.51 2.71 -14.00
CA SER A 77 3.23 3.99 -14.17
C SER A 77 4.72 3.78 -14.44
N VAL A 78 5.04 3.04 -15.49
CA VAL A 78 6.43 2.64 -15.79
C VAL A 78 7.38 3.82 -16.05
N CYS A 79 6.86 4.93 -16.59
CA CYS A 79 7.69 6.11 -16.90
C CYS A 79 8.15 6.89 -15.67
N ASN A 80 7.47 6.75 -14.54
CA ASN A 80 7.72 7.52 -13.32
C ASN A 80 8.30 6.69 -12.18
N PHE A 81 8.53 5.41 -12.40
CA PHE A 81 9.02 4.54 -11.34
C PHE A 81 10.51 4.76 -11.12
N PRO A 82 10.97 5.00 -9.88
CA PRO A 82 12.38 5.27 -9.59
C PRO A 82 13.28 4.10 -9.98
N PRO A 83 14.32 4.32 -10.77
CA PRO A 83 15.24 3.25 -11.21
C PRO A 83 16.12 2.71 -10.09
N THR A 84 16.19 3.42 -8.96
CA THR A 84 16.98 3.03 -7.77
C THR A 84 16.31 1.96 -6.92
N ILE A 85 15.02 1.71 -7.13
CA ILE A 85 14.30 0.65 -6.42
C ILE A 85 14.66 -0.70 -7.02
N LYS A 86 15.12 -1.59 -6.16
CA LYS A 86 15.54 -2.96 -6.51
C LYS A 86 14.46 -3.95 -6.13
N GLU A 87 14.50 -5.12 -6.75
CA GLU A 87 13.65 -6.24 -6.34
C GLU A 87 13.84 -6.55 -4.84
N GLY A 88 12.73 -6.62 -4.13
CA GLY A 88 12.70 -6.79 -2.68
C GLY A 88 12.63 -5.50 -1.88
N ASP A 89 12.91 -4.35 -2.48
CA ASP A 89 12.82 -3.06 -1.77
C ASP A 89 11.38 -2.70 -1.46
N GLU A 90 11.19 -2.14 -0.28
CA GLU A 90 9.91 -1.60 0.17
C GLU A 90 9.88 -0.08 -0.02
N PHE A 91 8.71 0.46 -0.30
CA PHE A 91 8.53 1.89 -0.52
C PHE A 91 7.10 2.32 -0.18
N SER A 92 6.93 3.60 0.07
CA SER A 92 5.61 4.21 0.22
C SER A 92 5.17 4.83 -1.10
N PHE A 93 3.89 4.73 -1.41
CA PHE A 93 3.34 5.25 -2.67
C PHE A 93 1.92 5.77 -2.50
N THR A 94 1.50 6.55 -3.46
CA THR A 94 0.10 6.94 -3.67
C THR A 94 -0.39 6.40 -5.00
N ILE A 95 -1.70 6.25 -5.17
CA ILE A 95 -2.28 5.90 -6.46
C ILE A 95 -2.31 7.17 -7.32
N ASP A 96 -1.76 7.07 -8.52
CA ASP A 96 -1.70 8.18 -9.47
C ASP A 96 -2.82 8.05 -10.50
N THR A 97 -3.87 8.85 -10.31
CA THR A 97 -5.02 8.89 -11.21
C THR A 97 -4.80 9.77 -12.45
N THR A 98 -3.70 10.52 -12.47
CA THR A 98 -3.37 11.47 -13.54
C THR A 98 -2.21 11.02 -14.43
N TYR A 99 -1.73 9.80 -14.22
CA TYR A 99 -0.61 9.27 -14.97
C TYR A 99 -0.87 9.22 -16.47
N VAL A 100 0.10 9.72 -17.22
CA VAL A 100 0.15 9.62 -18.68
C VAL A 100 1.47 8.99 -19.07
N SER A 101 1.44 7.96 -19.89
CA SER A 101 2.65 7.35 -20.45
C SER A 101 3.28 8.29 -21.47
N ASN A 102 4.47 8.80 -21.17
CA ASN A 102 5.20 9.77 -21.98
C ASN A 102 6.64 9.33 -22.28
N CYS A 103 6.97 8.09 -22.08
CA CYS A 103 8.28 7.53 -22.35
C CYS A 103 8.18 6.39 -23.37
N ALA A 104 9.31 6.07 -24.01
CA ALA A 104 9.41 4.87 -24.82
C ALA A 104 9.34 3.63 -23.94
N VAL A 105 8.47 2.69 -24.30
CA VAL A 105 8.32 1.42 -23.61
C VAL A 105 8.86 0.29 -24.48
N CYS A 106 9.49 -0.66 -23.83
CA CYS A 106 9.98 -1.86 -24.47
C CYS A 106 8.81 -2.82 -24.74
N LEU A 107 8.80 -3.49 -25.87
CA LEU A 107 7.72 -4.39 -26.29
C LEU A 107 7.96 -5.87 -25.92
N ALA A 108 9.08 -6.18 -25.25
CA ALA A 108 9.33 -7.55 -24.84
C ALA A 108 8.35 -7.97 -23.74
N TYR A 109 7.81 -9.16 -23.90
CA TYR A 109 6.88 -9.75 -22.94
C TYR A 109 7.62 -10.30 -21.71
N TYR A 110 7.06 -10.03 -20.54
CA TYR A 110 7.36 -10.71 -19.30
C TYR A 110 6.04 -10.90 -18.52
N PRO A 111 5.80 -12.06 -17.90
CA PRO A 111 4.57 -12.30 -17.16
C PRO A 111 4.38 -11.26 -16.04
N LYS A 112 3.17 -10.77 -15.89
CA LYS A 112 2.76 -9.86 -14.84
C LYS A 112 1.31 -10.08 -14.46
N PRO A 113 0.86 -9.66 -13.27
CA PRO A 113 -0.56 -9.74 -12.90
C PRO A 113 -1.46 -9.04 -13.91
N ALA A 114 -2.68 -9.56 -14.05
CA ALA A 114 -3.65 -9.05 -15.03
C ALA A 114 -4.19 -7.66 -14.69
N LYS A 115 -4.06 -7.23 -13.44
CA LYS A 115 -4.54 -5.92 -12.97
C LYS A 115 -3.38 -4.97 -12.76
N SER A 116 -3.50 -3.77 -13.30
CA SER A 116 -2.47 -2.75 -13.34
C SER A 116 -2.91 -1.51 -12.57
N ILE A 117 -2.02 -0.93 -11.80
CA ILE A 117 -2.25 0.32 -11.07
C ILE A 117 -1.10 1.27 -11.34
N ALA A 118 -1.43 2.51 -11.72
CA ALA A 118 -0.46 3.58 -11.78
C ALA A 118 -0.22 4.14 -10.36
N ILE A 119 1.02 4.21 -9.95
CA ILE A 119 1.43 4.68 -8.63
C ILE A 119 2.50 5.76 -8.73
N LYS A 120 2.58 6.56 -7.67
CA LYS A 120 3.65 7.52 -7.46
C LYS A 120 4.39 7.17 -6.18
N VAL A 121 5.66 6.84 -6.30
CA VAL A 121 6.52 6.57 -5.14
C VAL A 121 6.81 7.89 -4.43
N VAL A 122 6.57 7.93 -3.12
CA VAL A 122 6.75 9.13 -2.30
C VAL A 122 7.91 9.00 -1.32
N ASN A 123 8.25 7.78 -0.93
CA ASN A 123 9.38 7.49 -0.07
C ASN A 123 9.86 6.05 -0.23
N LYS A 124 11.16 5.85 -0.08
CA LYS A 124 11.81 4.54 -0.10
C LYS A 124 12.19 4.07 1.31
#